data_0b161fb0c00e51d580c576a1165e6d3b
#
_entry.id   0b161fb0c00e51d580c576a1165e6d3b
#
_cell.length_a   1.000
_cell.length_b   1.000
_cell.length_c   1.000
_cell.angle_alpha   90.00
_cell.angle_beta   90.00
_cell.angle_gamma   90.00
#
_symmetry.space_group_name_H-M   'P 1'
#
loop_
_entity.id
_entity.type
_entity.pdbx_description
1 polymer ?
#
loop_
_entity_poly.entity_id
_entity_poly.type
_entity_poly.pdbx_seq_one_letter_code
_entity_poly.pdbx_strand_id
1 'polypeptide(L)'
;VRVTINDNELNVEVLGDKGLPVLIAHHGGGGIGSLGEPKATFGPLSDIFQVVVFDARGCGLSEGKPPFSHAQWAADVDGLREWMGVDQIVVTGGSYGGFIAMEYAIAYPEHTRAMILRDTSPDNSNLTRAFENAREQTRVEINWDNFNRYWGGRITDDQDLKERWAEIIPMYDFDYDPVKSNAAVEAGIYRHEAHNWCFLYNMPNYDLRPQLPSVTCPTLVTVGRTDWVTPVSYAETIAELVPNSTLRVFEKSGHSPQIEEFDLFQEVMRDFLATLD
;
A
#
# COMPACT_ATOMS: atom_id res chain seq x y z
N VAL A 1 -15.21 7.97 10.87
CA VAL A 1 -16.30 8.81 10.31
C VAL A 1 -16.58 8.42 8.86
N ARG A 2 -17.73 8.82 8.33
CA ARG A 2 -18.05 8.71 6.91
C ARG A 2 -17.87 10.06 6.24
N VAL A 3 -17.17 10.09 5.13
CA VAL A 3 -16.84 11.31 4.38
C VAL A 3 -17.13 11.08 2.90
N THR A 4 -17.90 11.98 2.28
CA THR A 4 -18.14 11.90 0.83
C THR A 4 -16.98 12.56 0.09
N ILE A 5 -16.27 11.79 -0.70
CA ILE A 5 -15.16 12.20 -1.54
C ILE A 5 -15.43 11.71 -2.96
N ASN A 6 -15.43 12.60 -3.95
CA ASN A 6 -15.63 12.26 -5.37
C ASN A 6 -16.86 11.34 -5.57
N ASP A 7 -18.01 11.74 -5.02
CA ASP A 7 -19.29 11.01 -5.07
C ASP A 7 -19.26 9.60 -4.47
N ASN A 8 -18.27 9.27 -3.64
CA ASN A 8 -18.14 7.99 -2.94
C ASN A 8 -18.02 8.23 -1.43
N GLU A 9 -18.70 7.44 -0.63
CA GLU A 9 -18.60 7.52 0.83
C GLU A 9 -17.43 6.68 1.33
N LEU A 10 -16.40 7.35 1.88
CA LEU A 10 -15.23 6.71 2.46
C LEU A 10 -15.36 6.55 3.98
N ASN A 11 -14.90 5.42 4.49
CA ASN A 11 -14.69 5.20 5.92
C ASN A 11 -13.32 5.74 6.32
N VAL A 12 -13.27 6.75 7.19
CA VAL A 12 -12.06 7.52 7.50
C VAL A 12 -11.86 7.61 9.02
N GLU A 13 -10.64 7.50 9.47
CA GLU A 13 -10.21 7.86 10.83
C GLU A 13 -9.09 8.89 10.77
N VAL A 14 -9.12 9.85 11.69
CA VAL A 14 -8.05 10.84 11.88
C VAL A 14 -7.51 10.69 13.29
N LEU A 15 -6.20 10.51 13.42
CA LEU A 15 -5.48 10.37 14.67
C LEU A 15 -4.55 11.59 14.84
N GLY A 16 -4.32 12.01 16.08
CA GLY A 16 -3.47 13.17 16.39
C GLY A 16 -4.21 14.49 16.49
N ASP A 17 -3.55 15.49 17.04
CA ASP A 17 -4.13 16.79 17.37
C ASP A 17 -4.29 17.66 16.12
N LYS A 18 -5.38 18.46 16.13
CA LYS A 18 -5.65 19.42 15.07
C LYS A 18 -4.54 20.49 14.99
N GLY A 19 -4.06 20.74 13.77
CA GLY A 19 -3.02 21.73 13.49
C GLY A 19 -1.64 21.11 13.28
N LEU A 20 -1.45 19.83 13.57
CA LEU A 20 -0.27 19.09 13.14
C LEU A 20 -0.26 18.93 11.61
N PRO A 21 0.91 18.74 10.97
CA PRO A 21 1.00 18.38 9.56
C PRO A 21 0.19 17.12 9.26
N VAL A 22 -0.33 16.99 8.03
CA VAL A 22 -1.18 15.86 7.66
C VAL A 22 -0.37 14.79 6.92
N LEU A 23 -0.54 13.54 7.37
CA LEU A 23 -0.08 12.34 6.70
C LEU A 23 -1.31 11.51 6.28
N ILE A 24 -1.45 11.21 4.99
CA ILE A 24 -2.53 10.35 4.48
C ILE A 24 -1.94 9.01 4.08
N ALA A 25 -2.43 7.93 4.69
CA ALA A 25 -1.92 6.59 4.50
C ALA A 25 -2.92 5.71 3.74
N HIS A 26 -2.54 5.28 2.54
CA HIS A 26 -3.28 4.33 1.72
C HIS A 26 -2.89 2.89 2.09
N HIS A 27 -3.88 2.02 2.34
CA HIS A 27 -3.64 0.60 2.62
C HIS A 27 -3.16 -0.16 1.37
N GLY A 28 -2.53 -1.32 1.58
CA GLY A 28 -2.18 -2.26 0.52
C GLY A 28 -3.39 -3.05 0.00
N GLY A 29 -3.15 -3.93 -0.96
CA GLY A 29 -4.09 -4.95 -1.42
C GLY A 29 -5.46 -4.43 -1.85
N GLY A 30 -5.64 -4.10 -3.13
CA GLY A 30 -6.98 -3.74 -3.64
C GLY A 30 -7.99 -4.84 -3.35
N GLY A 31 -9.08 -4.49 -2.65
CA GLY A 31 -10.14 -5.42 -2.26
C GLY A 31 -9.85 -6.31 -1.04
N ILE A 32 -8.62 -6.35 -0.53
CA ILE A 32 -8.26 -7.09 0.70
C ILE A 32 -7.76 -6.18 1.82
N GLY A 33 -7.30 -4.98 1.48
CA GLY A 33 -6.81 -4.00 2.44
C GLY A 33 -7.94 -3.20 3.10
N SER A 34 -7.64 -2.65 4.26
CA SER A 34 -8.49 -1.72 4.99
C SER A 34 -7.66 -0.75 5.81
N LEU A 35 -8.29 0.26 6.40
CA LEU A 35 -7.63 1.26 7.26
C LEU A 35 -6.92 0.67 8.50
N GLY A 36 -7.21 -0.56 8.88
CA GLY A 36 -6.63 -1.18 10.06
C GLY A 36 -5.11 -1.35 9.99
N GLU A 37 -4.59 -1.74 8.82
CA GLU A 37 -3.14 -1.88 8.61
C GLU A 37 -2.43 -0.52 8.70
N PRO A 38 -2.76 0.53 7.91
CA PRO A 38 -2.12 1.83 8.04
C PRO A 38 -2.35 2.50 9.40
N LYS A 39 -3.47 2.22 10.08
CA LYS A 39 -3.69 2.67 11.46
C LYS A 39 -2.68 2.08 12.44
N ALA A 40 -2.41 0.78 12.34
CA ALA A 40 -1.40 0.13 13.18
C ALA A 40 0.01 0.62 12.85
N THR A 41 0.30 0.84 11.57
CA THR A 41 1.62 1.24 11.06
C THR A 41 1.96 2.68 11.39
N PHE A 42 1.07 3.63 11.08
CA PHE A 42 1.33 5.08 11.17
C PHE A 42 0.65 5.76 12.36
N GLY A 43 -0.29 5.11 13.04
CA GLY A 43 -0.92 5.64 14.25
C GLY A 43 0.06 6.08 15.33
N PRO A 44 1.20 5.39 15.56
CA PRO A 44 2.24 5.83 16.49
C PRO A 44 2.85 7.21 16.18
N LEU A 45 2.66 7.74 14.96
CA LEU A 45 3.12 9.08 14.56
C LEU A 45 2.11 10.19 14.88
N SER A 46 0.98 9.86 15.52
CA SER A 46 -0.08 10.82 15.84
C SER A 46 0.31 11.86 16.88
N ASP A 47 1.48 11.72 17.50
CA ASP A 47 2.10 12.75 18.34
C ASP A 47 2.74 13.90 17.54
N ILE A 48 3.06 13.69 16.26
CA ILE A 48 3.72 14.66 15.37
C ILE A 48 2.96 14.94 14.07
N PHE A 49 1.96 14.11 13.71
CA PHE A 49 1.13 14.26 12.52
C PHE A 49 -0.36 14.07 12.82
N GLN A 50 -1.24 14.73 12.05
CA GLN A 50 -2.59 14.23 11.87
C GLN A 50 -2.52 13.07 10.87
N VAL A 51 -2.63 11.85 11.37
CA VAL A 51 -2.59 10.64 10.56
C VAL A 51 -4.01 10.31 10.09
N VAL A 52 -4.24 10.46 8.79
CA VAL A 52 -5.50 10.10 8.12
C VAL A 52 -5.35 8.71 7.55
N VAL A 53 -6.16 7.78 8.03
CA VAL A 53 -6.28 6.42 7.51
C VAL A 53 -7.70 6.19 7.01
N PHE A 54 -7.85 5.47 5.94
CA PHE A 54 -9.16 5.27 5.31
C PHE A 54 -9.25 3.94 4.59
N ASP A 55 -10.46 3.44 4.45
CA ASP A 55 -10.75 2.37 3.50
C ASP A 55 -10.89 3.00 2.11
N ALA A 56 -10.08 2.58 1.15
CA ALA A 56 -10.16 3.09 -0.20
C ALA A 56 -11.51 2.73 -0.85
N ARG A 57 -11.88 3.43 -1.90
CA ARG A 57 -13.06 3.17 -2.72
C ARG A 57 -13.13 1.68 -3.10
N GLY A 58 -14.25 1.03 -2.78
CA GLY A 58 -14.44 -0.41 -3.01
C GLY A 58 -13.68 -1.33 -2.07
N CYS A 59 -13.10 -0.83 -0.98
CA CYS A 59 -12.38 -1.62 0.02
C CYS A 59 -12.99 -1.43 1.41
N GLY A 60 -12.75 -2.38 2.30
CA GLY A 60 -13.17 -2.32 3.69
C GLY A 60 -14.66 -1.99 3.84
N LEU A 61 -14.94 -0.94 4.62
CA LEU A 61 -16.30 -0.45 4.88
C LEU A 61 -16.69 0.74 3.98
N SER A 62 -15.81 1.19 3.08
CA SER A 62 -16.15 2.25 2.12
C SER A 62 -17.13 1.80 1.06
N GLU A 63 -17.82 2.76 0.45
CA GLU A 63 -18.71 2.51 -0.68
C GLU A 63 -17.89 2.05 -1.90
N GLY A 64 -18.48 1.24 -2.75
CA GLY A 64 -17.82 0.65 -3.93
C GLY A 64 -18.35 1.21 -5.24
N LYS A 65 -18.32 2.53 -5.44
CA LYS A 65 -18.65 3.12 -6.74
C LYS A 65 -17.43 3.10 -7.67
N PRO A 66 -17.47 2.41 -8.81
CA PRO A 66 -16.40 2.47 -9.77
C PRO A 66 -16.21 3.89 -10.39
N PRO A 67 -15.07 4.20 -11.02
CA PRO A 67 -13.98 3.28 -11.32
C PRO A 67 -13.05 3.02 -10.12
N PHE A 68 -12.41 1.83 -10.08
CA PHE A 68 -11.36 1.49 -9.13
C PHE A 68 -9.97 1.64 -9.78
N SER A 69 -9.79 2.70 -10.56
CA SER A 69 -8.52 2.99 -11.23
C SER A 69 -7.52 3.66 -10.28
N HIS A 70 -6.22 3.52 -10.56
CA HIS A 70 -5.17 4.21 -9.80
C HIS A 70 -5.40 5.72 -9.78
N ALA A 71 -5.71 6.33 -10.93
CA ALA A 71 -6.00 7.76 -11.02
C ALA A 71 -7.20 8.19 -10.15
N GLN A 72 -8.25 7.35 -10.07
CA GLN A 72 -9.40 7.66 -9.21
C GLN A 72 -9.03 7.56 -7.72
N TRP A 73 -8.27 6.54 -7.32
CA TRP A 73 -7.80 6.42 -5.94
C TRP A 73 -6.84 7.54 -5.56
N ALA A 74 -5.96 7.98 -6.47
CA ALA A 74 -5.12 9.16 -6.25
C ALA A 74 -5.96 10.44 -6.10
N ALA A 75 -7.02 10.60 -6.91
CA ALA A 75 -7.96 11.72 -6.77
C ALA A 75 -8.76 11.66 -5.45
N ASP A 76 -9.06 10.46 -4.94
CA ASP A 76 -9.71 10.31 -3.63
C ASP A 76 -8.75 10.73 -2.49
N VAL A 77 -7.45 10.47 -2.61
CA VAL A 77 -6.43 10.99 -1.67
C VAL A 77 -6.39 12.51 -1.70
N ASP A 78 -6.44 13.14 -2.90
CA ASP A 78 -6.48 14.61 -2.99
C ASP A 78 -7.77 15.19 -2.41
N GLY A 79 -8.91 14.54 -2.64
CA GLY A 79 -10.16 14.91 -2.00
C GLY A 79 -10.11 14.83 -0.46
N LEU A 80 -9.38 13.85 0.10
CA LEU A 80 -9.14 13.78 1.55
C LEU A 80 -8.24 14.93 2.02
N ARG A 81 -7.20 15.33 1.26
CA ARG A 81 -6.38 16.51 1.53
C ARG A 81 -7.25 17.78 1.58
N GLU A 82 -8.12 17.96 0.58
CA GLU A 82 -9.07 19.10 0.56
C GLU A 82 -10.03 19.09 1.75
N TRP A 83 -10.55 17.90 2.10
CA TRP A 83 -11.43 17.75 3.27
C TRP A 83 -10.70 18.09 4.58
N MET A 84 -9.40 17.77 4.70
CA MET A 84 -8.57 18.18 5.82
C MET A 84 -8.25 19.68 5.82
N GLY A 85 -8.47 20.38 4.70
CA GLY A 85 -8.25 21.83 4.56
C GLY A 85 -6.78 22.23 4.57
N VAL A 86 -5.89 21.38 4.01
CA VAL A 86 -4.44 21.62 3.96
C VAL A 86 -3.92 21.72 2.53
N ASP A 87 -2.86 22.51 2.33
CA ASP A 87 -2.26 22.69 1.00
C ASP A 87 -1.44 21.46 0.58
N GLN A 88 -0.69 20.86 1.52
CA GLN A 88 0.21 19.74 1.24
C GLN A 88 0.08 18.64 2.29
N ILE A 89 0.37 17.41 1.87
CA ILE A 89 0.38 16.22 2.73
C ILE A 89 1.67 15.42 2.56
N VAL A 90 2.00 14.63 3.58
CA VAL A 90 2.83 13.45 3.41
C VAL A 90 1.93 12.32 2.92
N VAL A 91 2.16 11.80 1.72
CA VAL A 91 1.43 10.64 1.19
C VAL A 91 2.22 9.37 1.44
N THR A 92 1.56 8.32 1.90
CA THR A 92 2.20 7.03 2.12
C THR A 92 1.32 5.87 1.70
N GLY A 93 1.97 4.79 1.29
CA GLY A 93 1.30 3.54 0.97
C GLY A 93 2.24 2.35 0.94
N GLY A 94 1.71 1.18 1.29
CA GLY A 94 2.40 -0.10 1.19
C GLY A 94 1.83 -0.96 0.06
N SER A 95 2.68 -1.75 -0.60
CA SER A 95 2.26 -2.66 -1.64
C SER A 95 1.44 -1.94 -2.72
N TYR A 96 0.20 -2.34 -2.96
CA TYR A 96 -0.72 -1.67 -3.88
C TYR A 96 -0.97 -0.19 -3.51
N GLY A 97 -1.00 0.16 -2.21
CA GLY A 97 -1.09 1.54 -1.76
C GLY A 97 0.13 2.39 -2.16
N GLY A 98 1.29 1.77 -2.34
CA GLY A 98 2.49 2.43 -2.85
C GLY A 98 2.35 2.83 -4.33
N PHE A 99 1.62 2.04 -5.15
CA PHE A 99 1.28 2.43 -6.52
C PHE A 99 0.47 3.73 -6.52
N ILE A 100 -0.51 3.81 -5.61
CA ILE A 100 -1.38 4.99 -5.49
C ILE A 100 -0.62 6.20 -4.94
N ALA A 101 0.30 6.00 -3.99
CA ALA A 101 1.13 7.09 -3.48
C ALA A 101 2.04 7.68 -4.57
N MET A 102 2.63 6.83 -5.42
CA MET A 102 3.42 7.29 -6.58
C MET A 102 2.54 8.01 -7.63
N GLU A 103 1.38 7.45 -7.97
CA GLU A 103 0.40 8.11 -8.86
C GLU A 103 -0.01 9.48 -8.31
N TYR A 104 -0.26 9.58 -7.00
CA TYR A 104 -0.58 10.85 -6.36
C TYR A 104 0.54 11.87 -6.48
N ALA A 105 1.77 11.50 -6.14
CA ALA A 105 2.92 12.40 -6.20
C ALA A 105 3.22 12.89 -7.63
N ILE A 106 2.94 12.07 -8.65
CA ILE A 106 3.05 12.44 -10.06
C ILE A 106 1.92 13.40 -10.48
N ALA A 107 0.67 13.10 -10.09
CA ALA A 107 -0.51 13.85 -10.50
C ALA A 107 -0.68 15.18 -9.74
N TYR A 108 -0.23 15.23 -8.48
CA TYR A 108 -0.41 16.34 -7.54
C TYR A 108 0.92 16.79 -6.90
N PRO A 109 1.96 17.13 -7.68
CA PRO A 109 3.28 17.46 -7.14
C PRO A 109 3.26 18.66 -6.19
N GLU A 110 2.42 19.67 -6.44
CA GLU A 110 2.30 20.87 -5.60
C GLU A 110 1.64 20.55 -4.23
N HIS A 111 0.88 19.46 -4.13
CA HIS A 111 0.20 19.01 -2.92
C HIS A 111 0.98 17.94 -2.14
N THR A 112 2.12 17.50 -2.68
CA THR A 112 2.95 16.45 -2.07
C THR A 112 4.14 17.06 -1.33
N ARG A 113 4.07 17.10 0.01
CA ARG A 113 5.18 17.54 0.87
C ARG A 113 6.31 16.51 0.89
N ALA A 114 5.95 15.23 1.00
CA ALA A 114 6.87 14.09 0.96
C ALA A 114 6.11 12.80 0.63
N MET A 115 6.84 11.77 0.21
CA MET A 115 6.28 10.46 -0.10
C MET A 115 7.01 9.36 0.69
N ILE A 116 6.24 8.40 1.25
CA ILE A 116 6.78 7.22 1.92
C ILE A 116 6.22 5.99 1.24
N LEU A 117 7.10 5.14 0.73
CA LEU A 117 6.76 3.91 0.02
C LEU A 117 7.25 2.69 0.79
N ARG A 118 6.40 1.66 0.88
CA ARG A 118 6.71 0.43 1.57
C ARG A 118 6.38 -0.78 0.69
N ASP A 119 7.38 -1.65 0.46
CA ASP A 119 7.17 -2.94 -0.22
C ASP A 119 6.32 -2.80 -1.48
N THR A 120 6.80 -2.03 -2.45
CA THR A 120 6.05 -1.66 -3.66
C THR A 120 6.90 -1.72 -4.92
N SER A 121 6.30 -1.52 -6.08
CA SER A 121 6.96 -1.61 -7.38
C SER A 121 6.60 -0.41 -8.27
N PRO A 122 7.53 0.05 -9.13
CA PRO A 122 7.25 1.13 -10.07
C PRO A 122 6.53 0.67 -11.34
N ASP A 123 6.42 -0.64 -11.56
CA ASP A 123 5.80 -1.23 -12.76
C ASP A 123 5.26 -2.65 -12.49
N ASN A 124 4.53 -3.20 -13.46
CA ASN A 124 3.85 -4.48 -13.35
C ASN A 124 4.75 -5.72 -13.50
N SER A 125 6.03 -5.55 -13.81
CA SER A 125 6.95 -6.70 -13.98
C SER A 125 7.19 -7.46 -12.67
N ASN A 126 6.86 -6.82 -11.52
CA ASN A 126 6.87 -7.48 -10.23
C ASN A 126 5.99 -8.73 -10.19
N LEU A 127 4.88 -8.77 -10.92
CA LEU A 127 4.02 -9.96 -10.99
C LEU A 127 4.77 -11.14 -11.62
N THR A 128 5.51 -10.91 -12.71
CA THR A 128 6.33 -11.96 -13.31
C THR A 128 7.35 -12.48 -12.31
N ARG A 129 8.03 -11.58 -11.60
CA ARG A 129 9.03 -11.95 -10.59
C ARG A 129 8.41 -12.67 -9.39
N ALA A 130 7.22 -12.24 -8.94
CA ALA A 130 6.48 -12.92 -7.87
C ALA A 130 6.13 -14.37 -8.26
N PHE A 131 5.73 -14.62 -9.52
CA PHE A 131 5.47 -15.97 -10.02
C PHE A 131 6.75 -16.83 -10.04
N GLU A 132 7.90 -16.27 -10.39
CA GLU A 132 9.19 -16.97 -10.32
C GLU A 132 9.53 -17.33 -8.88
N ASN A 133 9.49 -16.36 -7.96
CA ASN A 133 9.74 -16.56 -6.54
C ASN A 133 8.79 -17.59 -5.92
N ALA A 134 7.51 -17.56 -6.32
CA ALA A 134 6.51 -18.52 -5.87
C ALA A 134 6.83 -19.96 -6.32
N ARG A 135 7.50 -20.15 -7.45
CA ARG A 135 7.96 -21.49 -7.89
C ARG A 135 9.18 -21.98 -7.12
N GLU A 136 10.02 -21.07 -6.64
CA GLU A 136 11.27 -21.38 -5.95
C GLU A 136 11.09 -21.61 -4.44
N GLN A 137 10.02 -21.04 -3.84
CA GLN A 137 9.76 -21.19 -2.42
C GLN A 137 9.27 -22.63 -2.07
N THR A 138 9.48 -23.02 -0.80
CA THR A 138 9.12 -24.36 -0.29
C THR A 138 8.21 -24.33 0.94
N ARG A 139 7.73 -23.14 1.33
CA ARG A 139 6.93 -22.95 2.55
C ARG A 139 5.52 -23.49 2.41
N VAL A 140 4.93 -23.33 1.23
CA VAL A 140 3.58 -23.81 0.93
C VAL A 140 3.53 -24.55 -0.42
N GLU A 141 2.64 -25.52 -0.52
CA GLU A 141 2.28 -26.12 -1.80
C GLU A 141 1.28 -25.21 -2.51
N ILE A 142 1.62 -24.74 -3.71
CA ILE A 142 0.80 -23.79 -4.46
C ILE A 142 -0.19 -24.52 -5.34
N ASN A 143 -1.49 -24.20 -5.15
CA ASN A 143 -2.51 -24.50 -6.15
C ASN A 143 -2.41 -23.46 -7.27
N TRP A 144 -1.77 -23.83 -8.38
CA TRP A 144 -1.50 -22.91 -9.50
C TRP A 144 -2.74 -22.37 -10.19
N ASP A 145 -3.86 -23.12 -10.22
CA ASP A 145 -5.11 -22.63 -10.79
C ASP A 145 -5.69 -21.51 -9.92
N ASN A 146 -5.70 -21.67 -8.59
CA ASN A 146 -6.13 -20.67 -7.65
C ASN A 146 -5.20 -19.44 -7.65
N PHE A 147 -3.90 -19.68 -7.68
CA PHE A 147 -2.87 -18.63 -7.75
C PHE A 147 -3.04 -17.77 -9.02
N ASN A 148 -3.23 -18.41 -10.18
CA ASN A 148 -3.50 -17.72 -11.43
C ASN A 148 -4.85 -16.98 -11.43
N ARG A 149 -5.86 -17.47 -10.73
CA ARG A 149 -7.14 -16.78 -10.57
C ARG A 149 -6.97 -15.52 -9.73
N TYR A 150 -6.29 -15.64 -8.60
CA TYR A 150 -6.03 -14.51 -7.71
C TYR A 150 -5.30 -13.38 -8.42
N TRP A 151 -4.10 -13.63 -8.93
CA TRP A 151 -3.27 -12.63 -9.62
C TRP A 151 -3.81 -12.22 -11.00
N GLY A 152 -4.73 -12.97 -11.56
CA GLY A 152 -5.42 -12.64 -12.81
C GLY A 152 -6.74 -11.90 -12.65
N GLY A 153 -7.11 -11.52 -11.42
CA GLY A 153 -8.36 -10.80 -11.15
C GLY A 153 -9.61 -11.60 -11.56
N ARG A 154 -9.62 -12.91 -11.29
CA ARG A 154 -10.72 -13.82 -11.66
C ARG A 154 -11.32 -14.52 -10.44
N ILE A 155 -11.58 -13.73 -9.42
CA ILE A 155 -12.22 -14.13 -8.18
C ILE A 155 -13.72 -14.04 -8.33
N THR A 156 -14.46 -15.02 -7.82
CA THR A 156 -15.92 -15.15 -8.06
C THR A 156 -16.76 -14.37 -7.06
N ASP A 157 -16.31 -14.27 -5.81
CA ASP A 157 -16.99 -13.57 -4.72
C ASP A 157 -16.01 -13.25 -3.57
N ASP A 158 -16.48 -12.57 -2.53
CA ASP A 158 -15.66 -12.14 -1.39
C ASP A 158 -15.12 -13.32 -0.58
N GLN A 159 -15.85 -14.43 -0.50
CA GLN A 159 -15.40 -15.65 0.19
C GLN A 159 -14.27 -16.34 -0.59
N ASP A 160 -14.40 -16.45 -1.90
CA ASP A 160 -13.33 -16.95 -2.77
C ASP A 160 -12.07 -16.09 -2.65
N LEU A 161 -12.20 -14.75 -2.57
CA LEU A 161 -11.06 -13.86 -2.34
C LEU A 161 -10.36 -14.17 -1.00
N LYS A 162 -11.13 -14.32 0.07
CA LYS A 162 -10.62 -14.69 1.40
C LYS A 162 -9.84 -16.00 1.36
N GLU A 163 -10.41 -17.02 0.73
CA GLU A 163 -9.78 -18.34 0.62
C GLU A 163 -8.48 -18.29 -0.18
N ARG A 164 -8.47 -17.58 -1.33
CA ARG A 164 -7.22 -17.44 -2.12
C ARG A 164 -6.17 -16.63 -1.40
N TRP A 165 -6.56 -15.60 -0.66
CA TRP A 165 -5.64 -14.85 0.18
C TRP A 165 -5.02 -15.74 1.27
N ALA A 166 -5.82 -16.57 1.94
CA ALA A 166 -5.34 -17.51 2.94
C ALA A 166 -4.31 -18.52 2.41
N GLU A 167 -4.42 -18.90 1.12
CA GLU A 167 -3.46 -19.83 0.49
C GLU A 167 -2.07 -19.21 0.29
N ILE A 168 -1.98 -17.89 0.09
CA ILE A 168 -0.73 -17.22 -0.29
C ILE A 168 -0.10 -16.41 0.85
N ILE A 169 -0.86 -15.99 1.86
CA ILE A 169 -0.36 -15.16 2.96
C ILE A 169 0.85 -15.78 3.70
N PRO A 170 1.00 -17.11 3.82
CA PRO A 170 2.18 -17.70 4.45
C PRO A 170 3.51 -17.34 3.81
N MET A 171 3.51 -16.87 2.56
CA MET A 171 4.73 -16.45 1.85
C MET A 171 5.14 -15.00 2.15
N TYR A 172 4.26 -14.21 2.78
CA TYR A 172 4.45 -12.77 2.95
C TYR A 172 5.46 -12.40 4.03
N ASP A 173 5.53 -13.20 5.10
CA ASP A 173 6.36 -12.90 6.25
C ASP A 173 7.72 -13.61 6.20
N PHE A 174 8.76 -12.98 6.74
CA PHE A 174 10.05 -13.58 6.98
C PHE A 174 9.93 -14.72 8.01
N ASP A 175 9.31 -14.41 9.15
CA ASP A 175 9.01 -15.37 10.23
C ASP A 175 7.49 -15.58 10.33
N TYR A 176 7.00 -16.57 9.58
CA TYR A 176 5.57 -16.84 9.45
C TYR A 176 4.97 -17.42 10.75
N ASP A 177 4.01 -16.71 11.30
CA ASP A 177 3.18 -17.16 12.44
C ASP A 177 1.75 -17.52 11.96
N PRO A 178 1.41 -18.82 11.85
CA PRO A 178 0.10 -19.24 11.35
C PRO A 178 -1.07 -18.76 12.23
N VAL A 179 -0.85 -18.54 13.53
CA VAL A 179 -1.92 -18.10 14.45
C VAL A 179 -2.26 -16.64 14.15
N LYS A 180 -1.25 -15.78 14.02
CA LYS A 180 -1.45 -14.36 13.69
C LYS A 180 -2.00 -14.18 12.29
N SER A 181 -1.45 -14.89 11.30
CA SER A 181 -1.90 -14.79 9.92
C SER A 181 -3.34 -15.27 9.74
N ASN A 182 -3.73 -16.38 10.34
CA ASN A 182 -5.12 -16.85 10.31
C ASN A 182 -6.07 -15.85 11.00
N ALA A 183 -5.68 -15.27 12.14
CA ALA A 183 -6.49 -14.25 12.80
C ALA A 183 -6.66 -13.00 11.92
N ALA A 184 -5.62 -12.57 11.21
CA ALA A 184 -5.68 -11.45 10.27
C ALA A 184 -6.60 -11.76 9.07
N VAL A 185 -6.52 -12.98 8.51
CA VAL A 185 -7.42 -13.44 7.43
C VAL A 185 -8.87 -13.43 7.91
N GLU A 186 -9.16 -13.96 9.11
CA GLU A 186 -10.53 -13.99 9.64
C GLU A 186 -11.09 -12.59 9.94
N ALA A 187 -10.26 -11.66 10.38
CA ALA A 187 -10.65 -10.27 10.66
C ALA A 187 -10.79 -9.40 9.41
N GLY A 188 -10.28 -9.84 8.27
CA GLY A 188 -10.28 -9.09 7.01
C GLY A 188 -11.67 -8.85 6.42
N ILE A 189 -11.83 -7.74 5.71
CA ILE A 189 -13.01 -7.43 4.92
C ILE A 189 -12.63 -7.53 3.45
N TYR A 190 -13.28 -8.44 2.73
CA TYR A 190 -12.95 -8.77 1.37
C TYR A 190 -13.93 -8.15 0.39
N ARG A 191 -13.43 -7.64 -0.73
CA ARG A 191 -14.18 -6.97 -1.80
C ARG A 191 -13.63 -7.43 -3.17
N HIS A 192 -14.12 -8.53 -3.68
CA HIS A 192 -13.60 -9.16 -4.89
C HIS A 192 -13.70 -8.27 -6.14
N GLU A 193 -14.71 -7.40 -6.24
CA GLU A 193 -14.86 -6.52 -7.40
C GLU A 193 -13.69 -5.55 -7.53
N ALA A 194 -13.29 -4.89 -6.44
CA ALA A 194 -12.12 -4.02 -6.43
C ALA A 194 -10.83 -4.80 -6.69
N HIS A 195 -10.68 -6.01 -6.10
CA HIS A 195 -9.55 -6.89 -6.36
C HIS A 195 -9.44 -7.26 -7.85
N ASN A 196 -10.54 -7.73 -8.43
CA ASN A 196 -10.55 -8.10 -9.85
C ASN A 196 -10.23 -6.90 -10.74
N TRP A 197 -10.75 -5.71 -10.42
CA TRP A 197 -10.42 -4.50 -11.18
C TRP A 197 -8.93 -4.20 -11.16
N CYS A 198 -8.28 -4.32 -10.00
CA CYS A 198 -6.84 -4.11 -9.85
C CYS A 198 -6.03 -4.96 -10.82
N PHE A 199 -6.32 -6.24 -10.91
CA PHE A 199 -5.50 -7.18 -11.67
C PHE A 199 -5.94 -7.35 -13.12
N LEU A 200 -7.22 -7.09 -13.47
CA LEU A 200 -7.69 -7.15 -14.84
C LEU A 200 -7.44 -5.86 -15.64
N TYR A 201 -7.56 -4.70 -14.99
CA TYR A 201 -7.57 -3.43 -15.71
C TYR A 201 -6.38 -2.53 -15.37
N ASN A 202 -5.99 -2.42 -14.09
CA ASN A 202 -4.92 -1.51 -13.68
C ASN A 202 -3.54 -2.13 -13.96
N MET A 203 -3.26 -3.30 -13.43
CA MET A 203 -1.94 -3.92 -13.49
C MET A 203 -1.42 -4.17 -14.90
N PRO A 204 -2.22 -4.61 -15.91
CA PRO A 204 -1.68 -4.87 -17.24
C PRO A 204 -0.98 -3.70 -17.92
N ASN A 205 -1.31 -2.47 -17.54
CA ASN A 205 -0.75 -1.25 -18.13
C ASN A 205 0.03 -0.40 -17.12
N TYR A 206 0.32 -0.93 -15.93
CA TYR A 206 0.98 -0.19 -14.87
C TYR A 206 2.49 -0.09 -15.13
N ASP A 207 2.97 1.12 -15.41
CA ASP A 207 4.40 1.46 -15.51
C ASP A 207 4.59 2.96 -15.26
N LEU A 208 5.10 3.31 -14.08
CA LEU A 208 5.38 4.68 -13.67
C LEU A 208 6.85 5.09 -13.85
N ARG A 209 7.73 4.17 -14.28
CA ARG A 209 9.17 4.45 -14.43
C ARG A 209 9.46 5.69 -15.27
N PRO A 210 8.73 5.96 -16.38
CA PRO A 210 8.98 7.17 -17.17
C PRO A 210 8.64 8.48 -16.44
N GLN A 211 7.72 8.44 -15.45
CA GLN A 211 7.24 9.63 -14.74
C GLN A 211 7.96 9.86 -13.41
N LEU A 212 8.49 8.81 -12.75
CA LEU A 212 9.16 8.91 -11.45
C LEU A 212 10.30 9.95 -11.39
N PRO A 213 11.11 10.21 -12.47
CA PRO A 213 12.09 11.29 -12.44
C PRO A 213 11.52 12.69 -12.25
N SER A 214 10.21 12.90 -12.44
CA SER A 214 9.54 14.17 -12.17
C SER A 214 9.12 14.37 -10.71
N VAL A 215 9.15 13.32 -9.90
CA VAL A 215 8.84 13.39 -8.46
C VAL A 215 10.00 14.03 -7.72
N THR A 216 9.81 15.26 -7.25
CA THR A 216 10.87 16.06 -6.62
C THR A 216 10.77 16.16 -5.09
N CYS A 217 9.65 15.72 -4.51
CA CYS A 217 9.49 15.72 -3.07
C CYS A 217 10.46 14.73 -2.38
N PRO A 218 10.87 15.01 -1.13
CA PRO A 218 11.61 14.03 -0.33
C PRO A 218 10.86 12.70 -0.28
N THR A 219 11.57 11.59 -0.56
CA THR A 219 10.95 10.27 -0.64
C THR A 219 11.72 9.24 0.18
N LEU A 220 11.01 8.50 1.02
CA LEU A 220 11.52 7.33 1.70
C LEU A 220 10.96 6.07 1.03
N VAL A 221 11.87 5.18 0.61
CA VAL A 221 11.53 3.86 0.05
C VAL A 221 11.96 2.79 1.05
N THR A 222 11.04 1.94 1.47
CA THR A 222 11.33 0.85 2.41
C THR A 222 10.94 -0.49 1.82
N VAL A 223 11.70 -1.55 2.14
CA VAL A 223 11.43 -2.90 1.65
C VAL A 223 12.02 -3.95 2.58
N GLY A 224 11.33 -5.07 2.77
CA GLY A 224 11.87 -6.23 3.45
C GLY A 224 12.83 -7.03 2.55
N ARG A 225 13.90 -7.57 3.14
CA ARG A 225 14.95 -8.30 2.42
C ARG A 225 14.41 -9.51 1.64
N THR A 226 13.41 -10.18 2.19
CA THR A 226 12.86 -11.42 1.63
C THR A 226 11.47 -11.22 1.03
N ASP A 227 11.12 -10.00 0.69
CA ASP A 227 9.86 -9.71 -0.01
C ASP A 227 9.82 -10.47 -1.35
N TRP A 228 8.86 -11.37 -1.48
CA TRP A 228 8.72 -12.20 -2.65
C TRP A 228 7.86 -11.57 -3.73
N VAL A 229 6.96 -10.61 -3.35
CA VAL A 229 6.01 -9.94 -4.26
C VAL A 229 6.64 -8.75 -4.94
N THR A 230 7.31 -7.89 -4.14
CA THR A 230 8.01 -6.70 -4.61
C THR A 230 9.44 -6.68 -4.08
N PRO A 231 10.30 -7.60 -4.58
CA PRO A 231 11.68 -7.73 -4.12
C PRO A 231 12.47 -6.44 -4.12
N VAL A 232 13.56 -6.40 -3.33
CA VAL A 232 14.45 -5.25 -3.12
C VAL A 232 14.81 -4.53 -4.42
N SER A 233 15.00 -5.25 -5.53
CA SER A 233 15.34 -4.65 -6.83
C SER A 233 14.32 -3.64 -7.36
N TYR A 234 13.04 -3.76 -6.98
CA TYR A 234 12.02 -2.77 -7.35
C TYR A 234 12.12 -1.51 -6.50
N ALA A 235 12.41 -1.66 -5.21
CA ALA A 235 12.70 -0.53 -4.33
C ALA A 235 13.98 0.22 -4.76
N GLU A 236 15.02 -0.52 -5.19
CA GLU A 236 16.24 0.04 -5.78
C GLU A 236 15.91 0.83 -7.06
N THR A 237 15.09 0.28 -7.96
CA THR A 237 14.65 0.97 -9.17
C THR A 237 13.89 2.26 -8.86
N ILE A 238 12.99 2.26 -7.86
CA ILE A 238 12.29 3.48 -7.44
C ILE A 238 13.30 4.50 -6.92
N ALA A 239 14.23 4.07 -6.05
CA ALA A 239 15.24 4.94 -5.46
C ALA A 239 16.23 5.52 -6.50
N GLU A 240 16.52 4.79 -7.57
CA GLU A 240 17.33 5.29 -8.69
C GLU A 240 16.60 6.32 -9.54
N LEU A 241 15.28 6.16 -9.70
CA LEU A 241 14.46 7.03 -10.57
C LEU A 241 13.97 8.30 -9.88
N VAL A 242 13.71 8.26 -8.57
CA VAL A 242 13.24 9.41 -7.78
C VAL A 242 14.43 10.21 -7.25
N PRO A 243 14.67 11.47 -7.68
CA PRO A 243 15.91 12.19 -7.40
C PRO A 243 16.22 12.43 -5.91
N ASN A 244 15.19 12.65 -5.08
CA ASN A 244 15.32 12.96 -3.66
C ASN A 244 14.88 11.79 -2.78
N SER A 245 15.33 10.59 -3.11
CA SER A 245 14.93 9.39 -2.39
C SER A 245 16.02 8.85 -1.46
N THR A 246 15.56 8.16 -0.41
CA THR A 246 16.39 7.35 0.49
C THR A 246 15.80 5.95 0.55
N LEU A 247 16.62 4.93 0.33
CA LEU A 247 16.24 3.52 0.44
C LEU A 247 16.64 2.94 1.79
N ARG A 248 15.72 2.21 2.42
CA ARG A 248 15.96 1.39 3.62
C ARG A 248 15.51 -0.03 3.41
N VAL A 249 16.41 -0.97 3.60
CA VAL A 249 16.13 -2.41 3.55
C VAL A 249 16.07 -2.95 4.97
N PHE A 250 15.02 -3.70 5.26
CA PHE A 250 14.78 -4.36 6.55
C PHE A 250 15.21 -5.82 6.43
N GLU A 251 16.30 -6.16 7.10
CA GLU A 251 17.03 -7.42 6.86
C GLU A 251 16.31 -8.66 7.37
N LYS A 252 15.36 -8.52 8.31
CA LYS A 252 14.60 -9.61 8.91
C LYS A 252 13.11 -9.51 8.61
N SER A 253 12.78 -8.96 7.44
CA SER A 253 11.40 -8.77 7.03
C SER A 253 11.14 -9.33 5.64
N GLY A 254 9.91 -9.83 5.45
CA GLY A 254 9.29 -10.10 4.17
C GLY A 254 8.55 -8.87 3.65
N HIS A 255 7.27 -9.03 3.30
CA HIS A 255 6.42 -7.96 2.76
C HIS A 255 5.82 -7.03 3.84
N SER A 256 6.24 -7.19 5.11
CA SER A 256 5.63 -6.50 6.25
C SER A 256 6.64 -5.99 7.28
N PRO A 257 7.66 -5.17 6.89
CA PRO A 257 8.66 -4.65 7.82
C PRO A 257 8.06 -3.83 8.96
N GLN A 258 6.93 -3.17 8.74
CA GLN A 258 6.18 -2.42 9.76
C GLN A 258 5.58 -3.32 10.86
N ILE A 259 5.56 -4.62 10.67
CA ILE A 259 5.12 -5.62 11.65
C ILE A 259 6.32 -6.39 12.20
N GLU A 260 7.20 -6.86 11.33
CA GLU A 260 8.28 -7.79 11.65
C GLU A 260 9.49 -7.10 12.31
N GLU A 261 9.79 -5.87 11.91
CA GLU A 261 10.83 -5.03 12.52
C GLU A 261 10.23 -3.69 13.00
N PHE A 262 9.11 -3.76 13.73
CA PHE A 262 8.27 -2.60 14.10
C PHE A 262 9.05 -1.44 14.72
N ASP A 263 9.88 -1.68 15.73
CA ASP A 263 10.61 -0.62 16.43
C ASP A 263 11.59 0.09 15.49
N LEU A 264 12.35 -0.67 14.70
CA LEU A 264 13.26 -0.12 13.70
C LEU A 264 12.48 0.64 12.60
N PHE A 265 11.32 0.12 12.20
CA PHE A 265 10.47 0.80 11.23
C PHE A 265 9.99 2.16 11.74
N GLN A 266 9.55 2.24 13.00
CA GLN A 266 9.14 3.51 13.62
C GLN A 266 10.31 4.50 13.75
N GLU A 267 11.50 4.04 14.09
CA GLU A 267 12.72 4.86 14.13
C GLU A 267 13.02 5.46 12.75
N VAL A 268 13.06 4.64 11.71
CA VAL A 268 13.30 5.07 10.32
C VAL A 268 12.25 6.08 9.84
N MET A 269 10.96 5.87 10.18
CA MET A 269 9.90 6.82 9.84
C MET A 269 10.13 8.17 10.51
N ARG A 270 10.40 8.20 11.83
CA ARG A 270 10.62 9.44 12.58
C ARG A 270 11.87 10.18 12.11
N ASP A 271 12.96 9.47 11.84
CA ASP A 271 14.20 10.06 11.33
C ASP A 271 13.96 10.74 9.98
N PHE A 272 13.25 10.08 9.06
CA PHE A 272 12.90 10.67 7.77
C PHE A 272 11.99 11.89 7.92
N LEU A 273 10.93 11.78 8.71
CA LEU A 273 9.96 12.87 8.91
C LEU A 273 10.58 14.09 9.59
N ALA A 274 11.57 13.90 10.46
CA ALA A 274 12.33 14.98 11.08
C ALA A 274 13.20 15.77 10.07
N THR A 275 13.44 15.27 8.87
CA THR A 275 14.17 15.99 7.82
C THR A 275 13.28 16.94 7.01
N LEU A 276 11.97 16.93 7.22
CA LEU A 276 10.99 17.70 6.44
C LEU A 276 10.73 19.11 6.99
N ASP A 277 11.37 19.51 8.08
CA ASP A 277 11.19 20.81 8.76
C ASP A 277 11.90 21.97 8.04
#